data_d2c25b18048ae770373ee5f3746afd02
#
_entry.id   d2c25b18048ae770373ee5f3746afd02
#
_cell.length_a   1.000
_cell.length_b   1.000
_cell.length_c   1.000
_cell.angle_alpha   90.00
_cell.angle_beta   90.00
_cell.angle_gamma   90.00
#
_symmetry.space_group_name_H-M   'P 1'
#
loop_
_entity.id
_entity.type
_entity.pdbx_description
1 polymer ?
#
loop_
_entity_poly.entity_id
_entity_poly.type
_entity_poly.pdbx_seq_one_letter_code
_entity_poly.pdbx_strand_id
1 'polypeptide(L)'
;MVNGAIQLKDPFNEENIEKDEQEYESQLNMTDDGVMGIIKIPCIDVSLPIYHGTSSDTLEKGVGHLQGTSLPIGGKSTHSVLTGHSGLSRAKLFTDLTAIKEGDLFFIHVAGRRLAYKVDDISVVLPEEMSKLTIEKGKDYCTLVTCTPYGVNTHRLLVRGIRIPYTEQKEIVAKEETSNTHSQWMEEYTKSIIIAAIAFITLLVILIVWRQISSNKKRKRKKKRRKKRKKKSPE
;
A
#
# COMPACT_ATOMS: atom_id res chain seq x y z
N MET A 1 7.64 22.62 22.78
CA MET A 1 6.60 21.72 23.35
C MET A 1 5.29 22.45 23.20
N VAL A 2 4.50 22.07 22.21
CA VAL A 2 3.17 22.65 22.05
C VAL A 2 2.25 21.87 22.99
N ASN A 3 1.93 22.49 24.12
CA ASN A 3 0.99 21.95 25.09
C ASN A 3 -0.41 22.05 24.53
N GLY A 4 -1.15 20.96 24.50
CA GLY A 4 -2.59 20.73 24.60
C GLY A 4 -3.66 21.76 24.22
N ALA A 5 -3.28 22.91 23.65
CA ALA A 5 -4.17 24.01 23.32
C ALA A 5 -4.43 24.18 21.80
N ILE A 6 -3.68 23.48 20.94
CA ILE A 6 -3.93 23.50 19.49
C ILE A 6 -4.95 22.42 19.18
N GLN A 7 -6.11 22.81 18.71
CA GLN A 7 -7.09 21.90 18.18
C GLN A 7 -6.58 21.41 16.82
N LEU A 8 -6.11 20.15 16.79
CA LEU A 8 -5.67 19.52 15.54
C LEU A 8 -6.85 19.45 14.58
N LYS A 9 -6.61 19.80 13.33
CA LYS A 9 -7.60 19.82 12.25
C LYS A 9 -7.28 18.75 11.24
N ASP A 10 -8.27 18.38 10.39
CA ASP A 10 -8.07 17.42 9.31
C ASP A 10 -6.95 17.88 8.37
N PRO A 11 -5.88 17.06 8.20
CA PRO A 11 -4.71 17.44 7.39
C PRO A 11 -4.98 17.52 5.89
N PHE A 12 -6.13 17.02 5.42
CA PHE A 12 -6.53 17.04 4.01
C PHE A 12 -7.51 18.17 3.66
N ASN A 13 -7.88 19.02 4.63
CA ASN A 13 -8.70 20.20 4.36
C ASN A 13 -7.82 21.43 4.20
N GLU A 14 -7.71 21.97 2.98
CA GLU A 14 -6.86 23.11 2.64
C GLU A 14 -7.21 24.38 3.44
N GLU A 15 -8.45 24.56 3.88
CA GLU A 15 -8.86 25.69 4.73
C GLU A 15 -8.20 25.64 6.12
N ASN A 16 -7.75 24.46 6.54
CA ASN A 16 -7.14 24.22 7.84
C ASN A 16 -5.61 24.34 7.83
N ILE A 17 -5.01 24.57 6.67
CA ILE A 17 -3.56 24.71 6.55
C ILE A 17 -3.18 26.08 7.10
N GLU A 18 -2.48 26.08 8.24
CA GLU A 18 -1.96 27.30 8.83
C GLU A 18 -0.84 27.84 7.92
N LYS A 19 -1.02 29.09 7.46
CA LYS A 19 0.00 29.80 6.69
C LYS A 19 0.97 30.45 7.65
N ASP A 20 2.25 30.24 7.39
CA ASP A 20 3.39 30.93 7.96
C ASP A 20 3.66 30.78 9.47
N GLU A 21 4.45 29.76 9.77
CA GLU A 21 5.42 29.92 10.85
C GLU A 21 6.82 29.65 10.28
N GLN A 22 7.54 30.69 9.89
CA GLN A 22 8.94 30.59 9.44
C GLN A 22 9.82 29.78 10.41
N GLU A 23 9.49 29.84 11.70
CA GLU A 23 10.14 29.06 12.73
C GLU A 23 9.90 27.54 12.53
N TYR A 24 8.67 27.11 12.19
CA TYR A 24 8.37 25.72 11.92
C TYR A 24 9.09 25.20 10.67
N GLU A 25 9.06 25.94 9.59
CA GLU A 25 9.70 25.54 8.33
C GLU A 25 11.24 25.51 8.41
N SER A 26 11.83 26.27 9.34
CA SER A 26 13.27 26.23 9.59
C SER A 26 13.72 24.99 10.38
N GLN A 27 12.81 24.32 11.09
CA GLN A 27 13.14 23.15 11.90
C GLN A 27 13.32 21.90 11.03
N LEU A 28 14.43 21.19 11.21
CA LEU A 28 14.79 20.00 10.45
C LEU A 28 14.95 20.21 8.93
N ASN A 29 15.01 21.43 8.46
CA ASN A 29 15.29 21.77 7.05
C ASN A 29 16.80 21.76 6.81
N MET A 30 17.36 20.54 6.63
CA MET A 30 18.81 20.32 6.53
C MET A 30 19.37 20.55 5.12
N THR A 31 18.52 20.54 4.09
CA THR A 31 18.91 20.51 2.67
C THR A 31 18.25 21.62 1.86
N ASP A 32 17.60 22.60 2.51
CA ASP A 32 16.90 23.74 1.91
C ASP A 32 15.81 23.38 0.88
N ASP A 33 15.47 22.08 0.77
CA ASP A 33 14.42 21.55 -0.10
C ASP A 33 13.13 21.18 0.67
N GLY A 34 13.09 21.50 1.98
CA GLY A 34 11.96 21.24 2.86
C GLY A 34 11.84 19.81 3.35
N VAL A 35 12.82 18.94 3.07
CA VAL A 35 12.82 17.56 3.54
C VAL A 35 13.28 17.48 4.99
N MET A 36 12.40 17.04 5.89
CA MET A 36 12.68 16.80 7.30
C MET A 36 13.38 15.46 7.53
N GLY A 37 13.07 14.45 6.71
CA GLY A 37 13.55 13.08 6.88
C GLY A 37 12.93 12.12 5.88
N ILE A 38 13.08 10.82 6.15
CA ILE A 38 12.56 9.75 5.30
C ILE A 38 11.76 8.79 6.17
N ILE A 39 10.55 8.44 5.74
CA ILE A 39 9.79 7.31 6.30
C ILE A 39 9.98 6.08 5.44
N LYS A 40 10.15 4.92 6.10
CA LYS A 40 10.20 3.60 5.47
C LYS A 40 9.17 2.67 6.12
N ILE A 41 8.36 2.01 5.32
CA ILE A 41 7.35 1.04 5.74
C ILE A 41 7.56 -0.23 4.93
N PRO A 42 8.42 -1.14 5.40
CA PRO A 42 8.85 -2.30 4.61
C PRO A 42 7.69 -3.20 4.16
N CYS A 43 6.72 -3.49 5.03
CA CYS A 43 5.61 -4.41 4.74
C CYS A 43 4.75 -4.01 3.53
N ILE A 44 4.81 -2.75 3.09
CA ILE A 44 4.12 -2.24 1.91
C ILE A 44 5.07 -1.61 0.88
N ASP A 45 6.38 -1.84 1.04
CA ASP A 45 7.45 -1.33 0.16
C ASP A 45 7.38 0.19 -0.07
N VAL A 46 7.23 0.96 1.03
CA VAL A 46 7.20 2.42 1.00
C VAL A 46 8.51 2.99 1.54
N SER A 47 9.09 3.92 0.78
CA SER A 47 10.22 4.77 1.20
C SER A 47 10.01 6.17 0.62
N LEU A 48 9.62 7.12 1.46
CA LEU A 48 9.16 8.45 1.05
C LEU A 48 9.83 9.56 1.87
N PRO A 49 10.11 10.73 1.26
CA PRO A 49 10.52 11.92 2.00
C PRO A 49 9.37 12.45 2.87
N ILE A 50 9.73 12.99 4.02
CA ILE A 50 8.85 13.72 4.93
C ILE A 50 9.10 15.20 4.74
N TYR A 51 8.07 15.96 4.44
CA TYR A 51 8.10 17.41 4.27
C TYR A 51 7.36 18.13 5.38
N HIS A 52 7.57 19.44 5.50
CA HIS A 52 6.80 20.31 6.37
C HIS A 52 5.38 20.50 5.84
N GLY A 53 4.41 20.53 6.75
CA GLY A 53 3.02 20.83 6.44
C GLY A 53 2.31 19.74 5.63
N THR A 54 1.05 20.00 5.32
CA THR A 54 0.15 19.08 4.62
C THR A 54 -0.55 19.75 3.44
N SER A 55 0.11 20.75 2.81
CA SER A 55 -0.42 21.36 1.61
C SER A 55 -0.57 20.33 0.47
N SER A 56 -1.45 20.61 -0.48
CA SER A 56 -1.64 19.77 -1.66
C SER A 56 -0.31 19.50 -2.38
N ASP A 57 0.51 20.54 -2.58
CA ASP A 57 1.83 20.46 -3.20
C ASP A 57 2.80 19.55 -2.43
N THR A 58 2.73 19.58 -1.09
CA THR A 58 3.53 18.72 -0.21
C THR A 58 3.11 17.27 -0.34
N LEU A 59 1.80 17.01 -0.25
CA LEU A 59 1.25 15.66 -0.28
C LEU A 59 1.32 15.00 -1.66
N GLU A 60 1.50 15.76 -2.74
CA GLU A 60 1.79 15.24 -4.07
C GLU A 60 3.23 14.71 -4.20
N LYS A 61 4.19 15.27 -3.43
CA LYS A 61 5.61 14.92 -3.48
C LYS A 61 6.01 13.80 -2.53
N GLY A 62 5.31 13.68 -1.41
CA GLY A 62 5.67 12.72 -0.37
C GLY A 62 4.71 12.70 0.81
N VAL A 63 5.29 12.58 1.99
CA VAL A 63 4.56 12.58 3.26
C VAL A 63 4.71 13.93 3.93
N GLY A 64 3.62 14.51 4.38
CA GLY A 64 3.59 15.78 5.09
C GLY A 64 3.56 15.56 6.61
N HIS A 65 4.34 16.32 7.36
CA HIS A 65 4.22 16.41 8.81
C HIS A 65 3.10 17.36 9.18
N LEU A 66 2.14 16.91 9.97
CA LEU A 66 1.02 17.74 10.43
C LEU A 66 1.52 18.77 11.43
N GLN A 67 1.46 20.04 11.03
CA GLN A 67 1.82 21.18 11.90
C GLN A 67 0.98 21.17 13.18
N GLY A 68 1.58 21.57 14.30
CA GLY A 68 0.94 21.49 15.61
C GLY A 68 1.12 20.15 16.34
N THR A 69 1.66 19.12 15.66
CA THR A 69 2.07 17.86 16.31
C THR A 69 3.55 17.86 16.65
N SER A 70 4.03 16.88 17.42
CA SER A 70 5.45 16.77 17.74
C SER A 70 6.29 16.51 16.50
N LEU A 71 7.44 17.13 16.37
CA LEU A 71 8.40 16.86 15.31
C LEU A 71 8.76 15.35 15.27
N PRO A 72 9.05 14.77 14.10
CA PRO A 72 9.30 13.34 13.93
C PRO A 72 10.70 12.89 14.41
N ILE A 73 11.16 13.46 15.55
CA ILE A 73 12.46 13.15 16.17
C ILE A 73 12.35 12.20 17.35
N GLY A 74 11.13 11.81 17.71
CA GLY A 74 10.83 10.97 18.86
C GLY A 74 11.10 11.63 20.20
N GLY A 75 10.72 10.97 21.28
CA GLY A 75 10.93 11.42 22.65
C GLY A 75 9.78 11.05 23.59
N LYS A 76 10.02 11.15 24.91
CA LYS A 76 8.96 10.92 25.88
C LYS A 76 7.91 12.02 25.81
N SER A 77 6.64 11.64 25.86
CA SER A 77 5.50 12.55 25.74
C SER A 77 5.50 13.31 24.40
N THR A 78 5.75 12.59 23.31
CA THR A 78 5.64 13.11 21.95
C THR A 78 4.66 12.27 21.13
N HIS A 79 3.98 12.93 20.21
CA HIS A 79 3.13 12.29 19.21
C HIS A 79 3.29 13.03 17.87
N SER A 80 4.02 12.44 16.95
CA SER A 80 4.20 12.97 15.59
C SER A 80 3.13 12.42 14.67
N VAL A 81 2.60 13.25 13.77
CA VAL A 81 1.60 12.83 12.79
C VAL A 81 2.14 13.06 11.38
N LEU A 82 2.15 12.00 10.60
CA LEU A 82 2.64 11.98 9.23
C LEU A 82 1.49 11.61 8.28
N THR A 83 1.23 12.47 7.31
CA THR A 83 0.09 12.39 6.42
C THR A 83 0.55 12.10 5.00
N GLY A 84 -0.13 11.20 4.30
CA GLY A 84 0.14 10.89 2.90
C GLY A 84 -1.14 10.57 2.13
N HIS A 85 -1.21 10.95 0.87
CA HIS A 85 -2.34 10.62 0.00
C HIS A 85 -2.51 9.13 -0.21
N SER A 86 -3.76 8.69 -0.38
CA SER A 86 -4.13 7.41 -0.99
C SER A 86 -4.75 7.69 -2.37
N GLY A 87 -4.40 6.83 -3.35
CA GLY A 87 -5.09 6.84 -4.64
C GLY A 87 -4.62 7.88 -5.65
N LEU A 88 -3.42 8.45 -5.51
CA LEU A 88 -2.83 9.24 -6.58
C LEU A 88 -2.38 8.33 -7.73
N SER A 89 -2.82 8.64 -8.97
CA SER A 89 -2.48 7.86 -10.17
C SER A 89 -0.98 7.86 -10.51
N ARG A 90 -0.24 8.86 -10.02
CA ARG A 90 1.19 9.06 -10.32
C ARG A 90 2.13 8.48 -9.26
N ALA A 91 1.66 8.23 -8.04
CA ALA A 91 2.50 7.80 -6.93
C ALA A 91 1.73 6.94 -5.93
N LYS A 92 2.36 5.85 -5.49
CA LYS A 92 1.77 4.89 -4.55
C LYS A 92 1.52 5.51 -3.17
N LEU A 93 2.41 6.37 -2.70
CA LEU A 93 2.38 7.06 -1.40
C LEU A 93 1.85 6.14 -0.27
N PHE A 94 0.75 6.51 0.39
CA PHE A 94 0.08 5.72 1.44
C PHE A 94 -1.11 4.90 0.93
N THR A 95 -1.21 4.62 -0.38
CA THR A 95 -2.30 3.83 -0.95
C THR A 95 -2.45 2.46 -0.30
N ASP A 96 -1.33 1.77 -0.03
CA ASP A 96 -1.34 0.44 0.58
C ASP A 96 -1.28 0.47 2.11
N LEU A 97 -1.45 1.63 2.76
CA LEU A 97 -1.47 1.72 4.22
C LEU A 97 -2.59 0.86 4.85
N THR A 98 -3.64 0.58 4.08
CA THR A 98 -4.73 -0.33 4.49
C THR A 98 -4.29 -1.80 4.64
N ALA A 99 -3.15 -2.19 4.10
CA ALA A 99 -2.60 -3.55 4.21
C ALA A 99 -1.77 -3.77 5.47
N ILE A 100 -1.41 -2.70 6.19
CA ILE A 100 -0.66 -2.75 7.44
C ILE A 100 -1.47 -3.45 8.55
N LYS A 101 -0.76 -4.16 9.42
CA LYS A 101 -1.33 -4.87 10.57
C LYS A 101 -0.67 -4.42 11.86
N GLU A 102 -1.37 -4.63 12.98
CA GLU A 102 -0.76 -4.49 14.30
C GLU A 102 0.45 -5.44 14.43
N GLY A 103 1.54 -4.90 14.94
CA GLY A 103 2.81 -5.61 15.03
C GLY A 103 3.82 -5.28 13.92
N ASP A 104 3.37 -4.78 12.77
CA ASP A 104 4.25 -4.34 11.69
C ASP A 104 5.14 -3.18 12.13
N LEU A 105 6.26 -3.03 11.43
CA LEU A 105 7.26 -2.02 11.75
C LEU A 105 7.31 -0.94 10.66
N PHE A 106 7.50 0.29 11.11
CA PHE A 106 7.94 1.37 10.24
C PHE A 106 9.06 2.18 10.88
N PHE A 107 9.83 2.88 10.07
CA PHE A 107 11.05 3.54 10.47
C PHE A 107 11.06 4.99 9.99
N ILE A 108 11.63 5.88 10.81
CA ILE A 108 11.84 7.28 10.45
C ILE A 108 13.34 7.58 10.56
N HIS A 109 13.91 8.06 9.47
CA HIS A 109 15.28 8.53 9.41
C HIS A 109 15.27 10.05 9.35
N VAL A 110 15.77 10.72 10.39
CA VAL A 110 15.69 12.16 10.58
C VAL A 110 16.91 12.68 11.33
N ALA A 111 17.53 13.75 10.86
CA ALA A 111 18.66 14.40 11.52
C ALA A 111 19.74 13.43 12.04
N GLY A 112 20.13 12.44 11.22
CA GLY A 112 21.10 11.41 11.59
C GLY A 112 20.62 10.35 12.57
N ARG A 113 19.35 10.41 13.00
CA ARG A 113 18.73 9.43 13.90
C ARG A 113 17.92 8.41 13.09
N ARG A 114 17.85 7.18 13.59
CA ARG A 114 16.97 6.12 13.07
C ARG A 114 15.99 5.72 14.14
N LEU A 115 14.72 5.95 13.89
CA LEU A 115 13.63 5.68 14.81
C LEU A 115 12.85 4.49 14.32
N ALA A 116 12.50 3.55 15.20
CA ALA A 116 11.67 2.40 14.90
C ALA A 116 10.36 2.47 15.69
N TYR A 117 9.26 2.26 15.02
CA TYR A 117 7.92 2.21 15.58
C TYR A 117 7.27 0.87 15.25
N LYS A 118 6.57 0.30 16.22
CA LYS A 118 5.74 -0.88 16.06
C LYS A 118 4.28 -0.47 16.06
N VAL A 119 3.52 -0.86 15.07
CA VAL A 119 2.08 -0.57 14.98
C VAL A 119 1.35 -1.20 16.17
N ASP A 120 0.64 -0.38 16.92
CA ASP A 120 -0.08 -0.76 18.15
C ASP A 120 -1.59 -0.43 18.12
N ASP A 121 -2.05 0.42 17.21
CA ASP A 121 -3.47 0.71 17.00
C ASP A 121 -3.72 1.04 15.52
N ILE A 122 -4.79 0.50 14.97
CA ILE A 122 -5.29 0.83 13.63
C ILE A 122 -6.77 1.20 13.77
N SER A 123 -7.12 2.40 13.34
CA SER A 123 -8.49 2.88 13.46
C SER A 123 -8.94 3.71 12.27
N VAL A 124 -10.23 3.65 12.00
CA VAL A 124 -10.89 4.48 10.99
C VAL A 124 -11.80 5.46 11.70
N VAL A 125 -11.60 6.74 11.42
CA VAL A 125 -12.30 7.84 12.09
C VAL A 125 -12.88 8.82 11.07
N LEU A 126 -13.80 9.67 11.50
CA LEU A 126 -14.25 10.80 10.70
C LEU A 126 -13.16 11.89 10.64
N PRO A 127 -13.15 12.75 9.62
CA PRO A 127 -12.15 13.81 9.48
C PRO A 127 -12.04 14.74 10.69
N GLU A 128 -13.12 14.93 11.43
CA GLU A 128 -13.19 15.80 12.61
C GLU A 128 -12.69 15.11 13.89
N GLU A 129 -12.55 13.78 13.89
CA GLU A 129 -12.19 12.99 15.07
C GLU A 129 -10.68 12.89 15.26
N MET A 130 -10.03 13.99 15.65
CA MET A 130 -8.57 14.05 15.87
C MET A 130 -8.14 13.73 17.31
N SER A 131 -9.05 13.29 18.17
CA SER A 131 -8.76 13.00 19.59
C SER A 131 -7.69 11.92 19.81
N LYS A 132 -7.57 10.97 18.86
CA LYS A 132 -6.55 9.91 18.89
C LYS A 132 -5.13 10.39 18.59
N LEU A 133 -4.95 11.64 18.16
CA LEU A 133 -3.66 12.22 17.81
C LEU A 133 -3.05 13.02 18.98
N THR A 134 -3.63 12.97 20.15
CA THR A 134 -3.18 13.69 21.34
C THR A 134 -1.92 13.07 21.93
N ILE A 135 -1.11 13.92 22.59
CA ILE A 135 0.10 13.47 23.29
C ILE A 135 -0.30 12.75 24.58
N GLU A 136 0.18 11.53 24.76
CA GLU A 136 0.07 10.78 26.01
C GLU A 136 1.35 10.89 26.83
N LYS A 137 1.20 11.15 28.13
CA LYS A 137 2.34 11.32 29.06
C LYS A 137 3.22 10.06 29.08
N GLY A 138 4.51 10.25 28.82
CA GLY A 138 5.53 9.18 28.87
C GLY A 138 5.58 8.30 27.62
N LYS A 139 4.66 8.45 26.69
CA LYS A 139 4.66 7.70 25.42
C LYS A 139 5.44 8.44 24.34
N ASP A 140 5.92 7.68 23.37
CA ASP A 140 6.52 8.18 22.13
C ASP A 140 5.77 7.51 20.98
N TYR A 141 4.86 8.28 20.35
CA TYR A 141 3.99 7.82 19.29
C TYR A 141 4.32 8.51 17.95
N CYS A 142 4.09 7.78 16.89
CA CYS A 142 3.96 8.33 15.55
C CYS A 142 2.74 7.73 14.87
N THR A 143 1.84 8.56 14.34
CA THR A 143 0.64 8.11 13.61
C THR A 143 0.74 8.47 12.13
N LEU A 144 0.51 7.47 11.28
CA LEU A 144 0.40 7.64 9.85
C LEU A 144 -1.07 7.85 9.50
N VAL A 145 -1.37 8.86 8.69
CA VAL A 145 -2.74 9.24 8.33
C VAL A 145 -2.93 9.22 6.83
N THR A 146 -4.01 8.61 6.37
CA THR A 146 -4.42 8.65 4.97
C THR A 146 -5.94 8.65 4.82
N CYS A 147 -6.43 8.98 3.63
CA CYS A 147 -7.85 8.92 3.31
C CYS A 147 -8.33 7.48 3.07
N THR A 148 -9.56 7.18 3.48
CA THR A 148 -10.23 5.89 3.26
C THR A 148 -11.75 6.06 3.16
N PRO A 149 -12.52 5.17 2.49
CA PRO A 149 -12.08 4.16 1.53
C PRO A 149 -11.45 4.78 0.28
N TYR A 150 -10.65 3.99 -0.44
CA TYR A 150 -10.00 4.42 -1.69
C TYR A 150 -10.98 5.03 -2.67
N GLY A 151 -10.67 6.24 -3.17
CA GLY A 151 -11.48 6.98 -4.14
C GLY A 151 -12.76 7.62 -3.57
N VAL A 152 -13.17 7.28 -2.34
CA VAL A 152 -14.33 7.86 -1.65
C VAL A 152 -13.90 8.92 -0.64
N ASN A 153 -12.84 8.62 0.14
CA ASN A 153 -12.12 9.54 1.03
C ASN A 153 -12.97 10.18 2.16
N THR A 154 -14.06 9.53 2.56
CA THR A 154 -14.98 10.03 3.60
C THR A 154 -14.45 9.91 5.02
N HIS A 155 -13.46 9.06 5.24
CA HIS A 155 -12.87 8.79 6.55
C HIS A 155 -11.35 8.94 6.49
N ARG A 156 -10.72 8.86 7.67
CA ARG A 156 -9.27 8.82 7.82
C ARG A 156 -8.86 7.50 8.44
N LEU A 157 -7.90 6.82 7.81
CA LEU A 157 -7.22 5.68 8.39
C LEU A 157 -6.06 6.20 9.23
N LEU A 158 -6.03 5.84 10.49
CA LEU A 158 -4.98 6.13 11.44
C LEU A 158 -4.22 4.84 11.76
N VAL A 159 -2.92 4.81 11.48
CA VAL A 159 -2.01 3.71 11.83
C VAL A 159 -1.02 4.24 12.84
N ARG A 160 -1.26 3.98 14.13
CA ARG A 160 -0.39 4.43 15.20
C ARG A 160 0.72 3.42 15.49
N GLY A 161 1.93 3.92 15.63
CA GLY A 161 3.06 3.15 16.11
C GLY A 161 3.62 3.69 17.43
N ILE A 162 3.94 2.77 18.32
CA ILE A 162 4.68 3.06 19.55
C ILE A 162 6.18 2.85 19.33
N ARG A 163 6.99 3.74 19.89
CA ARG A 163 8.43 3.69 19.80
C ARG A 163 9.00 2.39 20.37
N ILE A 164 9.90 1.75 19.61
CA ILE A 164 10.69 0.61 20.05
C ILE A 164 12.19 0.90 19.85
N PRO A 165 13.10 0.18 20.53
CA PRO A 165 14.52 0.27 20.26
C PRO A 165 14.82 -0.07 18.79
N TYR A 166 15.51 0.84 18.09
CA TYR A 166 15.97 0.60 16.73
C TYR A 166 17.15 -0.38 16.74
N THR A 167 17.14 -1.33 15.82
CA THR A 167 18.30 -2.11 15.44
C THR A 167 18.31 -2.27 13.91
N GLU A 168 19.48 -2.20 13.30
CA GLU A 168 19.61 -2.34 11.84
C GLU A 168 19.07 -3.69 11.34
N GLN A 169 19.25 -4.74 12.13
CA GLN A 169 18.71 -6.08 11.87
C GLN A 169 17.18 -6.08 11.75
N LYS A 170 16.46 -5.30 12.61
CA LYS A 170 14.99 -5.20 12.51
C LYS A 170 14.53 -4.57 11.19
N GLU A 171 15.23 -3.54 10.72
CA GLU A 171 14.90 -2.89 9.44
C GLU A 171 15.17 -3.86 8.27
N ILE A 172 16.27 -4.63 8.32
CA ILE A 172 16.62 -5.62 7.29
C ILE A 172 15.62 -6.78 7.30
N VAL A 173 15.33 -7.37 8.46
CA VAL A 173 14.38 -8.49 8.60
C VAL A 173 12.99 -8.10 8.12
N ALA A 174 12.48 -6.93 8.53
CA ALA A 174 11.19 -6.44 8.08
C ALA A 174 11.12 -6.30 6.54
N LYS A 175 12.22 -5.92 5.90
CA LYS A 175 12.32 -5.85 4.43
C LYS A 175 12.39 -7.24 3.77
N GLU A 176 13.11 -8.18 4.37
CA GLU A 176 13.24 -9.56 3.86
C GLU A 176 11.92 -10.33 3.96
N GLU A 177 11.18 -10.19 5.06
CA GLU A 177 9.86 -10.79 5.24
C GLU A 177 8.89 -10.36 4.14
N THR A 178 8.91 -9.10 3.78
CA THR A 178 8.09 -8.56 2.69
C THR A 178 8.48 -9.13 1.33
N SER A 179 9.78 -9.21 1.04
CA SER A 179 10.28 -9.74 -0.23
C SER A 179 9.96 -11.23 -0.38
N ASN A 180 10.08 -12.01 0.70
CA ASN A 180 9.76 -13.44 0.72
C ASN A 180 8.26 -13.70 0.52
N THR A 181 7.40 -12.93 1.17
CA THR A 181 5.95 -13.05 1.02
C THR A 181 5.51 -12.73 -0.42
N HIS A 182 6.11 -11.71 -1.03
CA HIS A 182 5.83 -11.35 -2.42
C HIS A 182 6.30 -12.41 -3.41
N SER A 183 7.49 -13.00 -3.20
CA SER A 183 8.03 -14.06 -4.06
C SER A 183 7.20 -15.35 -3.97
N GLN A 184 6.76 -15.76 -2.79
CA GLN A 184 5.89 -16.94 -2.60
C GLN A 184 4.54 -16.76 -3.31
N TRP A 185 3.90 -15.59 -3.17
CA TRP A 185 2.64 -15.31 -3.86
C TRP A 185 2.80 -15.35 -5.39
N MET A 186 3.89 -14.78 -5.91
CA MET A 186 4.21 -14.83 -7.35
C MET A 186 4.46 -16.25 -7.85
N GLU A 187 5.11 -17.10 -7.06
CA GLU A 187 5.30 -18.51 -7.41
C GLU A 187 3.98 -19.29 -7.46
N GLU A 188 3.10 -19.11 -6.49
CA GLU A 188 1.78 -19.76 -6.48
C GLU A 188 0.91 -19.29 -7.65
N TYR A 189 0.95 -18.00 -7.96
CA TYR A 189 0.24 -17.43 -9.09
C TYR A 189 0.74 -17.97 -10.43
N THR A 190 2.06 -18.06 -10.62
CA THR A 190 2.65 -18.63 -11.84
C THR A 190 2.35 -20.11 -11.99
N LYS A 191 2.38 -20.92 -10.91
CA LYS A 191 1.96 -22.31 -10.91
C LYS A 191 0.49 -22.46 -11.34
N SER A 192 -0.39 -21.61 -10.84
CA SER A 192 -1.82 -21.62 -11.20
C SER A 192 -2.05 -21.31 -12.67
N ILE A 193 -1.32 -20.32 -13.23
CA ILE A 193 -1.37 -19.99 -14.67
C ILE A 193 -0.89 -21.18 -15.52
N ILE A 194 0.21 -21.83 -15.14
CA ILE A 194 0.74 -22.98 -15.87
C ILE A 194 -0.27 -24.13 -15.89
N ILE A 195 -0.89 -24.45 -14.75
CA ILE A 195 -1.93 -25.49 -14.64
C ILE A 195 -3.13 -25.15 -15.55
N ALA A 196 -3.61 -23.91 -15.54
CA ALA A 196 -4.70 -23.46 -16.39
C ALA A 196 -4.35 -23.56 -17.88
N ALA A 197 -3.12 -23.20 -18.27
CA ALA A 197 -2.64 -23.31 -19.64
C ALA A 197 -2.58 -24.77 -20.12
N ILE A 198 -2.08 -25.67 -19.26
CA ILE A 198 -2.03 -27.12 -19.57
C ILE A 198 -3.45 -27.68 -19.75
N ALA A 199 -4.39 -27.34 -18.84
CA ALA A 199 -5.77 -27.75 -18.94
C ALA A 199 -6.44 -27.24 -20.21
N PHE A 200 -6.16 -26.02 -20.62
CA PHE A 200 -6.67 -25.45 -21.87
C PHE A 200 -6.12 -26.16 -23.12
N ILE A 201 -4.82 -26.46 -23.13
CA ILE A 201 -4.17 -27.18 -24.24
C ILE A 201 -4.73 -28.61 -24.35
N THR A 202 -4.90 -29.32 -23.24
CA THR A 202 -5.48 -30.67 -23.23
C THR A 202 -6.92 -30.67 -23.76
N LEU A 203 -7.72 -29.68 -23.39
CA LEU A 203 -9.07 -29.50 -23.91
C LEU A 203 -9.07 -29.27 -25.42
N LEU A 204 -8.18 -28.43 -25.93
CA LEU A 204 -8.03 -28.20 -27.38
C LEU A 204 -7.66 -29.48 -28.14
N VAL A 205 -6.72 -30.27 -27.62
CA VAL A 205 -6.31 -31.54 -28.21
C VAL A 205 -7.49 -32.51 -28.27
N ILE A 206 -8.25 -32.62 -27.18
CA ILE A 206 -9.46 -33.47 -27.14
C ILE A 206 -10.48 -33.02 -28.20
N LEU A 207 -10.73 -31.75 -28.35
CA LEU A 207 -11.66 -31.21 -29.35
C LEU A 207 -11.18 -31.48 -30.78
N ILE A 208 -9.88 -31.36 -31.06
CA ILE A 208 -9.29 -31.66 -32.36
C ILE A 208 -9.46 -33.15 -32.71
N VAL A 209 -9.11 -34.03 -31.76
CA VAL A 209 -9.23 -35.48 -31.93
C VAL A 209 -10.71 -35.86 -32.14
N TRP A 210 -11.63 -35.33 -31.34
CA TRP A 210 -13.06 -35.55 -31.49
C TRP A 210 -13.59 -35.12 -32.84
N ARG A 211 -13.13 -33.94 -33.34
CA ARG A 211 -13.48 -33.43 -34.69
C ARG A 211 -12.95 -34.35 -35.80
N GLN A 212 -11.73 -34.89 -35.68
CA GLN A 212 -11.15 -35.82 -36.63
C GLN A 212 -11.92 -37.15 -36.66
N ILE A 213 -12.24 -37.72 -35.47
CA ILE A 213 -13.01 -38.94 -35.37
C ILE A 213 -14.42 -38.78 -35.99
N SER A 214 -15.08 -37.67 -35.68
CA SER A 214 -16.38 -37.31 -36.22
C SER A 214 -16.38 -37.18 -37.75
N SER A 215 -15.36 -36.52 -38.31
CA SER A 215 -15.18 -36.32 -39.75
C SER A 215 -14.91 -37.65 -40.48
N ASN A 216 -14.12 -38.54 -39.88
CA ASN A 216 -13.83 -39.86 -40.41
C ASN A 216 -15.08 -40.78 -40.38
N LYS A 217 -15.92 -40.70 -39.35
CA LYS A 217 -17.21 -41.39 -39.28
C LYS A 217 -18.15 -40.91 -40.41
N LYS A 218 -18.21 -39.62 -40.67
CA LYS A 218 -19.01 -39.03 -41.79
C LYS A 218 -18.49 -39.48 -43.17
N ARG A 219 -17.16 -39.54 -43.40
CA ARG A 219 -16.54 -40.03 -44.63
C ARG A 219 -16.84 -41.52 -44.86
N LYS A 220 -16.76 -42.40 -43.83
CA LYS A 220 -17.10 -43.83 -43.92
C LYS A 220 -18.58 -44.03 -44.24
N ARG A 221 -19.50 -43.26 -43.64
CA ARG A 221 -20.95 -43.31 -43.93
C ARG A 221 -21.27 -42.89 -45.37
N LYS A 222 -20.60 -41.82 -45.89
CA LYS A 222 -20.77 -41.42 -47.28
C LYS A 222 -20.24 -42.46 -48.27
N LYS A 223 -19.10 -43.12 -48.01
CA LYS A 223 -18.58 -44.23 -48.83
C LYS A 223 -19.52 -45.44 -48.86
N LYS A 224 -20.12 -45.84 -47.69
CA LYS A 224 -21.08 -46.91 -47.60
C LYS A 224 -22.38 -46.61 -48.37
N ARG A 225 -22.88 -45.37 -48.33
CA ARG A 225 -24.08 -44.95 -49.11
C ARG A 225 -23.80 -44.92 -50.59
N ARG A 226 -22.61 -44.48 -51.06
CA ARG A 226 -22.21 -44.52 -52.48
C ARG A 226 -22.10 -45.97 -53.03
N LYS A 227 -21.53 -46.90 -52.20
CA LYS A 227 -21.46 -48.34 -52.63
C LYS A 227 -22.84 -48.99 -52.69
N LYS A 228 -23.79 -48.65 -51.79
CA LYS A 228 -25.18 -49.18 -51.88
C LYS A 228 -25.97 -48.61 -53.06
N ARG A 229 -25.72 -47.34 -53.45
CA ARG A 229 -26.37 -46.77 -54.64
C ARG A 229 -25.86 -47.40 -55.95
N LYS A 230 -24.53 -47.68 -56.08
CA LYS A 230 -23.97 -48.37 -57.27
C LYS A 230 -24.45 -49.86 -57.39
N LYS A 231 -24.87 -50.51 -56.29
CA LYS A 231 -25.41 -51.89 -56.35
C LYS A 231 -26.91 -51.94 -56.65
N LYS A 232 -27.64 -50.84 -56.72
CA LYS A 232 -29.08 -50.75 -56.95
C LYS A 232 -29.45 -50.17 -58.32
N SER A 233 -28.48 -49.95 -59.22
CA SER A 233 -28.74 -49.60 -60.63
C SER A 233 -28.71 -50.90 -61.43
N PRO A 234 -29.84 -51.49 -61.87
CA PRO A 234 -29.86 -52.56 -62.87
C PRO A 234 -29.69 -51.94 -64.27
N GLU A 235 -29.10 -52.73 -65.14
CA GLU A 235 -29.10 -52.49 -66.59
C GLU A 235 -30.52 -52.41 -67.10
#